data_8b9cdf66be45b3a3928bf26b226d17bc
#
_entry.id   8b9cdf66be45b3a3928bf26b226d17bc
#
_cell.length_a   1.000
_cell.length_b   1.000
_cell.length_c   1.000
_cell.angle_alpha   90.00
_cell.angle_beta   90.00
_cell.angle_gamma   90.00
#
_symmetry.space_group_name_H-M   'P 1'
#
loop_
_entity.id
_entity.type
_entity.pdbx_description
1 polymer ?
#
loop_
_entity_poly.entity_id
_entity_poly.type
_entity_poly.pdbx_seq_one_letter_code
_entity_poly.pdbx_strand_id
1 'polypeptide(L)'
;MGGSVHCEPEVEESESLRSDANIAGPMTDPVPGPRTESMGADVSRETPPPMDDTPIGRAAQLAVEALGRAGEGLPRPEQTRVIVVANQKGGVGKTTTTVNLAASLALHGGRVLVIDLDPQGNASTALGIDHHAEVPSIYDVLVESKPLAEVVQPVQDVEGLFCAPATIDLAGAEIELVSLVARESRLQRAIQAYEQPLDYILIDCPPSLGLLTVNALVAGQEVLIPIQCEYYALEGLGQLLRNVDLVRGHLNPTLHVSTILLTMYDGRTRLASQVAEEVRTHFGDEVLRTSIPRSVRISEAPSYGQTVLTYDPGSSGALSYLEAAREIALKGIGISYDASQAHIGAQNDPSMVEGIQ
;
A
#
# COMPACT_ATOMS: atom_id res chain seq x y z
N MET A 1 56.67 11.45 29.79
CA MET A 1 56.17 12.79 30.09
C MET A 1 54.82 12.86 29.38
N GLY A 2 53.73 12.56 29.99
CA GLY A 2 52.95 13.32 30.96
C GLY A 2 51.84 14.02 30.17
N GLY A 3 50.63 13.79 30.35
CA GLY A 3 49.68 13.70 31.32
C GLY A 3 48.24 13.44 30.83
N SER A 4 47.61 12.58 31.54
CA SER A 4 46.19 12.30 31.52
C SER A 4 45.39 13.40 32.21
N VAL A 5 44.22 13.77 31.66
CA VAL A 5 43.22 14.54 32.34
C VAL A 5 41.89 13.75 32.32
N HIS A 6 41.55 13.27 33.54
CA HIS A 6 40.22 12.81 33.87
C HIS A 6 39.28 14.00 34.07
N CYS A 7 38.04 13.95 33.65
CA CYS A 7 36.93 14.70 34.15
C CYS A 7 35.74 13.80 34.36
N GLU A 8 35.37 13.57 35.62
CA GLU A 8 34.10 13.01 36.07
C GLU A 8 33.04 14.11 36.10
N PRO A 9 31.75 13.80 35.93
CA PRO A 9 30.66 14.72 36.20
C PRO A 9 30.09 14.53 37.63
N GLU A 10 29.90 15.66 38.30
CA GLU A 10 29.25 15.78 39.59
C GLU A 10 27.74 15.49 39.55
N VAL A 11 27.32 14.84 40.65
CA VAL A 11 25.91 14.57 40.99
C VAL A 11 25.46 15.69 41.91
N GLU A 12 24.41 16.42 41.59
CA GLU A 12 23.68 17.29 42.53
C GLU A 12 22.38 16.65 42.99
N GLU A 13 22.34 16.31 44.29
CA GLU A 13 21.14 16.08 45.07
C GLU A 13 20.54 17.42 45.51
N SER A 14 19.23 17.56 45.50
CA SER A 14 18.50 18.54 46.33
C SER A 14 17.08 18.01 46.62
N GLU A 15 16.92 17.46 47.75
CA GLU A 15 16.24 17.91 48.97
C GLU A 15 14.75 18.26 48.85
N SER A 16 14.01 17.49 49.62
CA SER A 16 12.61 17.58 50.02
C SER A 16 12.32 18.78 50.91
N LEU A 17 11.18 19.42 50.73
CA LEU A 17 10.52 20.19 51.78
C LEU A 17 9.03 19.85 51.86
N ARG A 18 8.66 19.25 52.99
CA ARG A 18 7.29 19.19 53.52
C ARG A 18 6.97 20.51 54.22
N SER A 19 5.75 20.97 54.11
CA SER A 19 5.15 21.75 55.20
C SER A 19 3.64 21.62 55.21
N ASP A 20 3.16 21.11 56.33
CA ASP A 20 1.78 21.11 56.79
C ASP A 20 1.32 22.55 57.12
N ALA A 21 0.09 22.90 56.82
CA ALA A 21 -0.66 23.93 57.54
C ALA A 21 -2.16 23.65 57.48
N ASN A 22 -2.65 23.25 58.62
CA ASN A 22 -4.03 23.09 59.04
C ASN A 22 -4.58 24.46 59.46
N ILE A 23 -5.67 24.98 58.87
CA ILE A 23 -6.45 26.10 59.41
C ILE A 23 -7.94 25.78 59.32
N ALA A 24 -8.56 25.68 60.47
CA ALA A 24 -10.00 25.52 60.67
C ALA A 24 -10.70 26.87 60.81
N GLY A 25 -11.95 26.93 60.30
CA GLY A 25 -13.03 27.79 60.73
C GLY A 25 -13.55 28.83 59.71
N PRO A 26 -14.78 29.32 59.86
CA PRO A 26 -15.89 28.95 60.71
C PRO A 26 -17.23 28.66 59.97
N MET A 27 -18.17 28.07 60.69
CA MET A 27 -19.56 27.82 60.34
C MET A 27 -20.32 29.10 59.93
N THR A 28 -21.10 29.04 58.85
CA THR A 28 -22.17 29.97 58.52
C THR A 28 -23.46 29.22 58.20
N ASP A 29 -24.58 29.81 58.60
CA ASP A 29 -25.95 29.34 58.70
C ASP A 29 -26.58 28.75 57.41
N PRO A 30 -27.69 27.95 57.54
CA PRO A 30 -28.33 27.28 56.43
C PRO A 30 -29.20 28.23 55.59
N VAL A 31 -28.92 28.27 54.29
CA VAL A 31 -29.73 28.93 53.26
C VAL A 31 -30.96 28.08 52.93
N PRO A 32 -32.18 28.66 52.86
CA PRO A 32 -33.39 27.91 52.55
C PRO A 32 -33.39 27.39 51.10
N GLY A 33 -33.77 26.11 50.93
CA GLY A 33 -33.81 25.41 49.66
C GLY A 33 -34.82 26.02 48.67
N PRO A 34 -34.54 25.98 47.37
CA PRO A 34 -35.46 26.38 46.34
C PRO A 34 -36.62 25.39 46.20
N ARG A 35 -37.82 25.93 46.01
CA ARG A 35 -39.08 25.22 45.76
C ARG A 35 -38.95 24.35 44.51
N THR A 36 -39.33 23.11 44.65
CA THR A 36 -39.52 22.17 43.51
C THR A 36 -40.78 22.60 42.74
N GLU A 37 -40.58 23.36 41.65
CA GLU A 37 -41.57 23.40 40.57
C GLU A 37 -41.35 22.17 39.67
N SER A 38 -42.31 21.29 39.63
CA SER A 38 -42.35 20.18 38.70
C SER A 38 -42.64 20.69 37.29
N MET A 39 -41.59 21.07 36.56
CA MET A 39 -41.65 21.15 35.11
C MET A 39 -41.49 19.73 34.56
N GLY A 40 -42.61 19.16 34.07
CA GLY A 40 -42.60 17.98 33.23
C GLY A 40 -41.85 18.28 31.94
N ALA A 41 -40.55 17.97 31.95
CA ALA A 41 -39.79 17.89 30.72
C ALA A 41 -40.19 16.58 30.06
N ASP A 42 -40.98 16.70 29.03
CA ASP A 42 -41.19 15.64 28.02
C ASP A 42 -39.80 15.42 27.33
N VAL A 43 -39.02 14.53 27.89
CA VAL A 43 -37.82 14.03 27.25
C VAL A 43 -38.29 13.12 26.15
N SER A 44 -38.51 13.72 24.96
CA SER A 44 -38.59 12.97 23.72
C SER A 44 -37.36 12.07 23.65
N ARG A 45 -37.56 10.78 23.90
CA ARG A 45 -36.54 9.77 23.62
C ARG A 45 -36.34 9.80 22.12
N GLU A 46 -35.34 10.59 21.66
CA GLU A 46 -34.85 10.47 20.32
C GLU A 46 -34.35 9.03 20.17
N THR A 47 -35.06 8.28 19.36
CA THR A 47 -34.61 6.95 18.93
C THR A 47 -33.25 7.14 18.29
N PRO A 48 -32.19 6.47 18.75
CA PRO A 48 -30.88 6.60 18.10
C PRO A 48 -31.07 6.25 16.61
N PRO A 49 -30.43 7.00 15.70
CA PRO A 49 -30.49 6.73 14.28
C PRO A 49 -30.13 5.25 14.03
N PRO A 50 -30.74 4.59 13.02
CA PRO A 50 -30.38 3.24 12.67
C PRO A 50 -28.86 3.13 12.55
N MET A 51 -28.26 2.02 12.99
CA MET A 51 -26.80 1.85 13.02
C MET A 51 -26.15 2.13 11.65
N ASP A 52 -26.89 1.93 10.57
CA ASP A 52 -26.47 2.16 9.18
C ASP A 52 -26.26 3.66 8.84
N ASP A 53 -26.88 4.57 9.58
CA ASP A 53 -26.76 6.02 9.35
C ASP A 53 -25.61 6.67 10.13
N THR A 54 -24.93 5.93 10.99
CA THR A 54 -23.74 6.43 11.69
C THR A 54 -22.50 6.37 10.79
N PRO A 55 -21.50 7.29 10.96
CA PRO A 55 -20.24 7.19 10.21
C PRO A 55 -19.53 5.83 10.38
N ILE A 56 -19.62 5.22 11.55
CA ILE A 56 -19.10 3.89 11.86
C ILE A 56 -19.90 2.80 11.14
N GLY A 57 -21.22 2.89 11.15
CA GLY A 57 -22.08 1.94 10.43
C GLY A 57 -21.84 1.97 8.92
N ARG A 58 -21.72 3.17 8.32
CA ARG A 58 -21.37 3.31 6.91
C ARG A 58 -19.96 2.75 6.58
N ALA A 59 -18.98 3.00 7.43
CA ALA A 59 -17.63 2.43 7.25
C ALA A 59 -17.66 0.89 7.34
N ALA A 60 -18.41 0.33 8.29
CA ALA A 60 -18.58 -1.12 8.43
C ALA A 60 -19.31 -1.71 7.22
N GLN A 61 -20.36 -1.06 6.72
CA GLN A 61 -21.08 -1.51 5.52
C GLN A 61 -20.18 -1.48 4.29
N LEU A 62 -19.43 -0.41 4.07
CA LEU A 62 -18.45 -0.32 2.97
C LEU A 62 -17.36 -1.39 3.09
N ALA A 63 -16.91 -1.71 4.31
CA ALA A 63 -15.96 -2.79 4.55
C ALA A 63 -16.56 -4.16 4.18
N VAL A 64 -17.81 -4.43 4.58
CA VAL A 64 -18.51 -5.69 4.23
C VAL A 64 -18.72 -5.79 2.73
N GLU A 65 -19.15 -4.71 2.07
CA GLU A 65 -19.30 -4.67 0.61
C GLU A 65 -17.97 -4.87 -0.11
N ALA A 66 -16.89 -4.24 0.39
CA ALA A 66 -15.55 -4.41 -0.18
C ALA A 66 -15.04 -5.84 -0.04
N LEU A 67 -15.20 -6.44 1.16
CA LEU A 67 -14.84 -7.84 1.40
C LEU A 67 -15.73 -8.80 0.62
N GLY A 68 -17.02 -8.49 0.46
CA GLY A 68 -17.94 -9.26 -0.37
C GLY A 68 -17.53 -9.24 -1.84
N ARG A 69 -17.15 -8.08 -2.37
CA ARG A 69 -16.62 -7.95 -3.74
C ARG A 69 -15.26 -8.61 -3.91
N ALA A 70 -14.41 -8.58 -2.90
CA ALA A 70 -13.15 -9.32 -2.89
C ALA A 70 -13.37 -10.85 -2.99
N GLY A 71 -14.47 -11.37 -2.44
CA GLY A 71 -14.88 -12.77 -2.58
C GLY A 71 -15.40 -13.14 -3.98
N GLU A 72 -15.74 -12.19 -4.84
CA GLU A 72 -16.01 -12.42 -6.26
C GLU A 72 -14.67 -12.65 -6.97
N GLY A 73 -14.34 -13.90 -7.29
CA GLY A 73 -13.08 -14.26 -7.95
C GLY A 73 -12.85 -13.46 -9.24
N LEU A 74 -11.69 -12.87 -9.38
CA LEU A 74 -11.27 -12.26 -10.64
C LEU A 74 -10.83 -13.31 -11.63
N PRO A 75 -10.94 -13.07 -12.96
CA PRO A 75 -10.42 -13.97 -13.96
C PRO A 75 -8.91 -14.14 -13.76
N ARG A 76 -8.46 -15.38 -13.78
CA ARG A 76 -7.03 -15.70 -13.66
C ARG A 76 -6.34 -15.53 -15.02
N PRO A 77 -5.12 -15.03 -15.05
CA PRO A 77 -4.35 -14.98 -16.29
C PRO A 77 -3.99 -16.39 -16.75
N GLU A 78 -3.88 -16.59 -18.07
CA GLU A 78 -3.46 -17.88 -18.65
C GLU A 78 -2.01 -18.23 -18.29
N GLN A 79 -1.18 -17.22 -18.08
CA GLN A 79 0.22 -17.36 -17.67
C GLN A 79 0.51 -16.41 -16.53
N THR A 80 1.47 -16.77 -15.68
CA THR A 80 1.93 -15.89 -14.60
C THR A 80 2.33 -14.53 -15.16
N ARG A 81 1.71 -13.46 -14.66
CA ARG A 81 2.06 -12.08 -15.01
C ARG A 81 3.12 -11.56 -14.05
N VAL A 82 4.27 -11.16 -14.58
CA VAL A 82 5.36 -10.58 -13.80
C VAL A 82 5.37 -9.08 -14.01
N ILE A 83 4.93 -8.34 -12.99
CA ILE A 83 4.71 -6.90 -13.00
C ILE A 83 5.79 -6.21 -12.17
N VAL A 84 6.59 -5.35 -12.79
CA VAL A 84 7.62 -4.55 -12.13
C VAL A 84 7.03 -3.21 -11.72
N VAL A 85 7.04 -2.90 -10.42
CA VAL A 85 6.57 -1.61 -9.90
C VAL A 85 7.77 -0.67 -9.77
N ALA A 86 7.92 0.26 -10.69
CA ALA A 86 9.10 1.11 -10.78
C ALA A 86 8.75 2.59 -10.98
N ASN A 87 9.51 3.45 -10.32
CA ASN A 87 9.61 4.89 -10.56
C ASN A 87 10.88 5.41 -9.86
N GLN A 88 11.63 6.30 -10.52
CA GLN A 88 12.85 6.90 -9.95
C GLN A 88 12.56 7.87 -8.81
N LYS A 89 11.39 8.50 -8.82
CA LYS A 89 11.01 9.44 -7.76
C LYS A 89 10.73 8.68 -6.48
N GLY A 90 11.40 9.07 -5.39
CA GLY A 90 11.10 8.59 -4.05
C GLY A 90 9.72 9.05 -3.58
N GLY A 91 9.06 8.26 -2.73
CA GLY A 91 7.81 8.65 -2.10
C GLY A 91 6.56 8.66 -3.00
N VAL A 92 6.63 8.19 -4.25
CA VAL A 92 5.44 8.12 -5.15
C VAL A 92 4.48 6.98 -4.82
N GLY A 93 4.79 6.16 -3.83
CA GLY A 93 3.97 5.02 -3.42
C GLY A 93 4.28 3.71 -4.16
N LYS A 94 5.51 3.45 -4.61
CA LYS A 94 5.91 2.17 -5.23
C LYS A 94 5.58 0.99 -4.33
N THR A 95 6.25 0.91 -3.19
CA THR A 95 6.07 -0.15 -2.19
C THR A 95 4.62 -0.26 -1.72
N THR A 96 4.00 0.88 -1.40
CA THR A 96 2.60 0.94 -1.01
C THR A 96 1.68 0.36 -2.09
N THR A 97 1.93 0.68 -3.36
CA THR A 97 1.18 0.14 -4.49
C THR A 97 1.43 -1.36 -4.64
N THR A 98 2.68 -1.80 -4.58
CA THR A 98 3.05 -3.22 -4.71
C THR A 98 2.30 -4.07 -3.69
N VAL A 99 2.42 -3.75 -2.41
CA VAL A 99 1.83 -4.59 -1.34
C VAL A 99 0.30 -4.57 -1.34
N ASN A 100 -0.30 -3.40 -1.59
CA ASN A 100 -1.76 -3.30 -1.57
C ASN A 100 -2.41 -3.89 -2.84
N LEU A 101 -1.81 -3.76 -4.02
CA LEU A 101 -2.28 -4.48 -5.21
C LEU A 101 -2.11 -5.98 -5.07
N ALA A 102 -0.97 -6.46 -4.54
CA ALA A 102 -0.73 -7.87 -4.31
C ALA A 102 -1.78 -8.47 -3.36
N ALA A 103 -2.04 -7.80 -2.24
CA ALA A 103 -3.08 -8.21 -1.30
C ALA A 103 -4.48 -8.17 -1.93
N SER A 104 -4.79 -7.14 -2.75
CA SER A 104 -6.07 -7.04 -3.44
C SER A 104 -6.28 -8.20 -4.41
N LEU A 105 -5.27 -8.56 -5.21
CA LEU A 105 -5.32 -9.68 -6.15
C LEU A 105 -5.48 -11.02 -5.41
N ALA A 106 -4.78 -11.18 -4.28
CA ALA A 106 -4.89 -12.38 -3.45
C ALA A 106 -6.27 -12.53 -2.79
N LEU A 107 -6.85 -11.44 -2.26
CA LEU A 107 -8.21 -11.43 -1.71
C LEU A 107 -9.27 -11.79 -2.76
N HIS A 108 -9.01 -11.55 -4.04
CA HIS A 108 -9.84 -12.02 -5.14
C HIS A 108 -9.52 -13.46 -5.60
N GLY A 109 -8.79 -14.22 -4.80
CA GLY A 109 -8.49 -15.63 -5.01
C GLY A 109 -7.24 -15.91 -5.87
N GLY A 110 -6.46 -14.88 -6.25
CA GLY A 110 -5.20 -15.04 -6.97
C GLY A 110 -4.09 -15.60 -6.08
N ARG A 111 -3.12 -16.31 -6.68
CA ARG A 111 -1.86 -16.67 -6.02
C ARG A 111 -0.80 -15.66 -6.41
N VAL A 112 -0.34 -14.87 -5.44
CA VAL A 112 0.47 -13.68 -5.69
C VAL A 112 1.77 -13.74 -4.90
N LEU A 113 2.90 -13.51 -5.57
CA LEU A 113 4.21 -13.35 -4.95
C LEU A 113 4.66 -11.89 -5.04
N VAL A 114 5.02 -11.30 -3.92
CA VAL A 114 5.76 -10.04 -3.86
C VAL A 114 7.25 -10.35 -3.77
N ILE A 115 8.06 -9.75 -4.62
CA ILE A 115 9.52 -9.78 -4.53
C ILE A 115 9.99 -8.39 -4.13
N ASP A 116 10.54 -8.26 -2.94
CA ASP A 116 11.08 -7.00 -2.43
C ASP A 116 12.54 -6.83 -2.91
N LEU A 117 12.79 -5.87 -3.80
CA LEU A 117 14.14 -5.55 -4.28
C LEU A 117 14.69 -4.23 -3.71
N ASP A 118 13.95 -3.58 -2.80
CA ASP A 118 14.48 -2.41 -2.12
C ASP A 118 15.25 -2.86 -0.86
N PRO A 119 16.55 -2.52 -0.73
CA PRO A 119 17.34 -2.86 0.46
C PRO A 119 16.75 -2.32 1.78
N GLN A 120 15.83 -1.36 1.71
CA GLN A 120 15.14 -0.85 2.88
C GLN A 120 14.10 -1.84 3.45
N GLY A 121 13.72 -2.90 2.70
CA GLY A 121 12.80 -3.93 3.16
C GLY A 121 11.38 -3.42 3.46
N ASN A 122 10.97 -2.31 2.83
CA ASN A 122 9.68 -1.69 3.14
C ASN A 122 8.48 -2.55 2.73
N ALA A 123 8.56 -3.33 1.65
CA ALA A 123 7.50 -4.24 1.26
C ALA A 123 7.42 -5.42 2.24
N SER A 124 8.56 -5.95 2.65
CA SER A 124 8.68 -7.01 3.67
C SER A 124 8.05 -6.56 5.00
N THR A 125 8.40 -5.35 5.48
CA THR A 125 7.80 -4.73 6.68
C THR A 125 6.28 -4.59 6.55
N ALA A 126 5.80 -4.04 5.43
CA ALA A 126 4.37 -3.79 5.21
C ALA A 126 3.53 -5.08 5.10
N LEU A 127 4.15 -6.21 4.80
CA LEU A 127 3.52 -7.53 4.76
C LEU A 127 3.72 -8.34 6.04
N GLY A 128 4.35 -7.76 7.07
CA GLY A 128 4.60 -8.44 8.35
C GLY A 128 5.58 -9.61 8.22
N ILE A 129 6.45 -9.59 7.21
CA ILE A 129 7.45 -10.63 6.96
C ILE A 129 8.73 -10.32 7.73
N ASP A 130 9.26 -11.34 8.40
CA ASP A 130 10.55 -11.24 9.06
C ASP A 130 11.68 -11.14 8.02
N HIS A 131 12.52 -10.12 8.18
CA HIS A 131 13.57 -9.80 7.21
C HIS A 131 14.86 -9.27 7.87
N HIS A 132 15.19 -9.76 9.08
CA HIS A 132 16.51 -9.48 9.68
C HIS A 132 17.63 -10.19 8.91
N ALA A 133 18.88 -9.82 9.15
CA ALA A 133 20.04 -10.22 8.35
C ALA A 133 20.30 -11.74 8.23
N GLU A 134 19.77 -12.56 9.15
CA GLU A 134 19.93 -14.03 9.12
C GLU A 134 18.81 -14.76 8.35
N VAL A 135 17.78 -14.02 7.91
CA VAL A 135 16.65 -14.60 7.19
C VAL A 135 17.02 -14.79 5.72
N PRO A 136 16.74 -15.98 5.13
CA PRO A 136 16.91 -16.16 3.69
C PRO A 136 16.13 -15.11 2.90
N SER A 137 16.79 -14.42 1.98
CA SER A 137 16.28 -13.23 1.32
C SER A 137 16.56 -13.22 -0.17
N ILE A 138 16.05 -12.22 -0.87
CA ILE A 138 16.31 -12.06 -2.30
C ILE A 138 17.79 -11.78 -2.59
N TYR A 139 18.59 -11.33 -1.60
CA TYR A 139 20.05 -11.25 -1.72
C TYR A 139 20.66 -12.62 -2.04
N ASP A 140 20.30 -13.65 -1.26
CA ASP A 140 20.81 -15.02 -1.45
C ASP A 140 20.46 -15.57 -2.85
N VAL A 141 19.27 -15.23 -3.35
CA VAL A 141 18.83 -15.61 -4.70
C VAL A 141 19.70 -14.95 -5.77
N LEU A 142 19.93 -13.64 -5.64
CA LEU A 142 20.65 -12.85 -6.62
C LEU A 142 22.16 -13.09 -6.60
N VAL A 143 22.77 -13.20 -5.42
CA VAL A 143 24.23 -13.29 -5.25
C VAL A 143 24.68 -14.76 -5.14
N GLU A 144 24.01 -15.55 -4.29
CA GLU A 144 24.43 -16.92 -3.99
C GLU A 144 23.76 -17.98 -4.87
N SER A 145 22.79 -17.59 -5.72
CA SER A 145 21.99 -18.52 -6.57
C SER A 145 21.15 -19.50 -5.76
N LYS A 146 20.72 -19.13 -4.56
CA LYS A 146 19.77 -19.91 -3.76
C LYS A 146 18.44 -20.05 -4.50
N PRO A 147 17.78 -21.20 -4.49
CA PRO A 147 16.45 -21.37 -5.08
C PRO A 147 15.43 -20.39 -4.47
N LEU A 148 14.63 -19.73 -5.30
CA LEU A 148 13.59 -18.80 -4.83
C LEU A 148 12.61 -19.46 -3.85
N ALA A 149 12.34 -20.76 -4.02
CA ALA A 149 11.47 -21.54 -3.14
C ALA A 149 11.95 -21.63 -1.67
N GLU A 150 13.25 -21.46 -1.43
CA GLU A 150 13.82 -21.47 -0.07
C GLU A 150 13.72 -20.11 0.64
N VAL A 151 13.35 -19.07 -0.11
CA VAL A 151 13.29 -17.69 0.36
C VAL A 151 11.83 -17.23 0.54
N VAL A 152 10.92 -17.73 -0.29
CA VAL A 152 9.51 -17.32 -0.29
C VAL A 152 8.81 -17.72 1.00
N GLN A 153 8.16 -16.75 1.66
CA GLN A 153 7.39 -16.91 2.88
C GLN A 153 5.91 -16.58 2.65
N PRO A 154 4.96 -17.30 3.28
CA PRO A 154 3.54 -16.94 3.22
C PRO A 154 3.26 -15.69 4.07
N VAL A 155 2.38 -14.82 3.60
CA VAL A 155 1.86 -13.69 4.38
C VAL A 155 0.69 -14.18 5.23
N GLN A 156 0.75 -13.96 6.56
CA GLN A 156 -0.18 -14.59 7.51
C GLN A 156 -1.64 -14.15 7.35
N ASP A 157 -1.87 -12.87 7.10
CA ASP A 157 -3.22 -12.29 7.12
C ASP A 157 -3.95 -12.35 5.78
N VAL A 158 -3.29 -12.82 4.70
CA VAL A 158 -3.87 -12.84 3.36
C VAL A 158 -3.56 -14.18 2.68
N GLU A 159 -4.56 -15.04 2.57
CA GLU A 159 -4.43 -16.33 1.90
C GLU A 159 -4.04 -16.14 0.42
N GLY A 160 -3.12 -16.95 -0.07
CA GLY A 160 -2.63 -16.86 -1.45
C GLY A 160 -1.58 -15.78 -1.70
N LEU A 161 -1.21 -14.98 -0.69
CA LEU A 161 -0.15 -13.99 -0.78
C LEU A 161 1.16 -14.52 -0.18
N PHE A 162 2.25 -14.31 -0.92
CA PHE A 162 3.59 -14.72 -0.55
C PHE A 162 4.56 -13.54 -0.72
N CYS A 163 5.69 -13.57 -0.02
CA CYS A 163 6.76 -12.58 -0.15
C CYS A 163 8.14 -13.23 -0.16
N ALA A 164 9.01 -12.79 -1.06
CA ALA A 164 10.45 -12.99 -1.00
C ALA A 164 11.06 -11.70 -0.43
N PRO A 165 11.54 -11.72 0.83
CA PRO A 165 11.91 -10.49 1.52
C PRO A 165 13.26 -9.94 1.06
N ALA A 166 13.46 -8.62 1.23
CA ALA A 166 14.75 -7.97 1.20
C ALA A 166 15.32 -7.87 2.62
N THR A 167 16.62 -8.09 2.75
CA THR A 167 17.38 -7.76 3.96
C THR A 167 18.35 -6.61 3.67
N ILE A 168 18.96 -6.07 4.71
CA ILE A 168 19.96 -5.01 4.57
C ILE A 168 21.15 -5.43 3.70
N ASP A 169 21.44 -6.72 3.62
CA ASP A 169 22.54 -7.28 2.81
C ASP A 169 22.36 -6.99 1.33
N LEU A 170 21.10 -6.82 0.88
CA LEU A 170 20.80 -6.44 -0.50
C LEU A 170 21.43 -5.10 -0.92
N ALA A 171 21.78 -4.23 0.04
CA ALA A 171 22.51 -3.00 -0.26
C ALA A 171 23.91 -3.27 -0.85
N GLY A 172 24.53 -4.39 -0.45
CA GLY A 172 25.83 -4.83 -1.01
C GLY A 172 25.71 -5.53 -2.36
N ALA A 173 24.54 -6.07 -2.68
CA ALA A 173 24.33 -6.90 -3.86
C ALA A 173 24.66 -6.19 -5.18
N GLU A 174 24.41 -4.88 -5.30
CA GLU A 174 24.76 -4.13 -6.53
C GLU A 174 26.24 -4.14 -6.83
N ILE A 175 27.10 -4.13 -5.81
CA ILE A 175 28.56 -4.18 -5.97
C ILE A 175 28.99 -5.61 -6.33
N GLU A 176 28.46 -6.60 -5.65
CA GLU A 176 28.82 -8.01 -5.84
C GLU A 176 28.35 -8.54 -7.19
N LEU A 177 27.15 -8.17 -7.63
CA LEU A 177 26.60 -8.52 -8.93
C LEU A 177 27.49 -8.06 -10.09
N VAL A 178 28.26 -6.96 -9.96
CA VAL A 178 29.15 -6.47 -11.03
C VAL A 178 30.11 -7.55 -11.51
N SER A 179 30.60 -8.39 -10.61
CA SER A 179 31.57 -9.44 -10.91
C SER A 179 30.95 -10.76 -11.39
N LEU A 180 29.62 -10.91 -11.27
CA LEU A 180 28.93 -12.16 -11.55
C LEU A 180 28.56 -12.30 -13.03
N VAL A 181 28.63 -13.55 -13.53
CA VAL A 181 28.20 -13.87 -14.90
C VAL A 181 26.68 -13.78 -15.00
N ALA A 182 26.22 -13.20 -16.10
CA ALA A 182 24.79 -13.02 -16.42
C ALA A 182 24.02 -12.29 -15.29
N ARG A 183 24.67 -11.31 -14.70
CA ARG A 183 24.22 -10.53 -13.53
C ARG A 183 22.88 -9.84 -13.74
N GLU A 184 22.52 -9.51 -14.97
CA GLU A 184 21.25 -8.84 -15.33
C GLU A 184 20.07 -9.79 -15.36
N SER A 185 20.29 -11.12 -15.50
CA SER A 185 19.24 -12.13 -15.67
C SER A 185 19.09 -13.10 -14.50
N ARG A 186 19.69 -12.80 -13.36
CA ARG A 186 19.68 -13.72 -12.20
C ARG A 186 18.28 -13.89 -11.63
N LEU A 187 17.56 -12.79 -11.46
CA LEU A 187 16.17 -12.83 -11.00
C LEU A 187 15.25 -13.56 -11.99
N GLN A 188 15.40 -13.29 -13.28
CA GLN A 188 14.63 -13.96 -14.32
C GLN A 188 14.80 -15.49 -14.24
N ARG A 189 16.03 -15.97 -14.10
CA ARG A 189 16.32 -17.41 -13.97
C ARG A 189 15.72 -18.01 -12.70
N ALA A 190 15.78 -17.28 -11.58
CA ALA A 190 15.21 -17.74 -10.33
C ALA A 190 13.68 -17.86 -10.40
N ILE A 191 13.00 -16.91 -11.06
CA ILE A 191 11.56 -16.95 -11.31
C ILE A 191 11.20 -18.10 -12.25
N GLN A 192 11.95 -18.31 -13.33
CA GLN A 192 11.72 -19.42 -14.27
C GLN A 192 11.91 -20.80 -13.63
N ALA A 193 12.78 -20.92 -12.64
CA ALA A 193 13.02 -22.14 -11.88
C ALA A 193 12.01 -22.37 -10.73
N TYR A 194 11.14 -21.41 -10.45
CA TYR A 194 10.14 -21.51 -9.39
C TYR A 194 8.92 -22.32 -9.85
N GLU A 195 8.73 -23.52 -9.31
CA GLU A 195 7.72 -24.48 -9.79
C GLU A 195 6.32 -24.30 -9.19
N GLN A 196 6.19 -23.50 -8.10
CA GLN A 196 4.87 -23.30 -7.51
C GLN A 196 3.98 -22.45 -8.41
N PRO A 197 2.71 -22.82 -8.61
CA PRO A 197 1.81 -22.07 -9.47
C PRO A 197 1.53 -20.69 -8.88
N LEU A 198 1.71 -19.66 -9.68
CA LEU A 198 1.41 -18.26 -9.36
C LEU A 198 0.61 -17.63 -10.49
N ASP A 199 -0.36 -16.78 -10.13
CA ASP A 199 -1.09 -15.96 -11.10
C ASP A 199 -0.34 -14.63 -11.36
N TYR A 200 0.23 -14.05 -10.30
CA TYR A 200 0.94 -12.78 -10.38
C TYR A 200 2.24 -12.81 -9.58
N ILE A 201 3.25 -12.12 -10.10
CA ILE A 201 4.46 -11.74 -9.37
C ILE A 201 4.58 -10.21 -9.46
N LEU A 202 4.59 -9.52 -8.32
CA LEU A 202 4.85 -8.10 -8.24
C LEU A 202 6.25 -7.86 -7.68
N ILE A 203 7.06 -7.10 -8.40
CA ILE A 203 8.44 -6.81 -8.01
C ILE A 203 8.52 -5.35 -7.54
N ASP A 204 8.77 -5.13 -6.25
CA ASP A 204 8.99 -3.78 -5.68
C ASP A 204 10.42 -3.32 -5.94
N CYS A 205 10.60 -2.21 -6.65
CA CYS A 205 11.90 -1.70 -7.02
C CYS A 205 12.37 -0.54 -6.13
N PRO A 206 13.69 -0.44 -5.85
CA PRO A 206 14.25 0.75 -5.23
C PRO A 206 14.05 1.99 -6.13
N PRO A 207 14.24 3.20 -5.59
CA PRO A 207 14.15 4.43 -6.39
C PRO A 207 15.34 4.63 -7.34
N SER A 208 16.39 3.81 -7.23
CA SER A 208 17.57 3.82 -8.11
C SER A 208 17.32 3.04 -9.40
N LEU A 209 18.06 3.36 -10.46
CA LEU A 209 18.10 2.57 -11.70
C LEU A 209 19.40 1.73 -11.78
N GLY A 210 19.75 1.10 -10.66
CA GLY A 210 20.92 0.22 -10.56
C GLY A 210 20.65 -1.20 -11.07
N LEU A 211 21.59 -2.12 -10.79
CA LEU A 211 21.53 -3.52 -11.23
C LEU A 211 20.31 -4.27 -10.67
N LEU A 212 19.81 -3.90 -9.48
CA LEU A 212 18.59 -4.49 -8.91
C LEU A 212 17.39 -4.17 -9.79
N THR A 213 17.20 -2.89 -10.15
CA THR A 213 16.12 -2.48 -11.06
C THR A 213 16.26 -3.10 -12.45
N VAL A 214 17.49 -3.23 -12.98
CA VAL A 214 17.73 -3.93 -14.24
C VAL A 214 17.31 -5.40 -14.14
N ASN A 215 17.66 -6.11 -13.05
CA ASN A 215 17.18 -7.48 -12.82
C ASN A 215 15.67 -7.60 -12.81
N ALA A 216 14.99 -6.63 -12.17
CA ALA A 216 13.51 -6.59 -12.19
C ALA A 216 12.97 -6.43 -13.62
N LEU A 217 13.48 -5.45 -14.38
CA LEU A 217 13.03 -5.19 -15.76
C LEU A 217 13.34 -6.34 -16.71
N VAL A 218 14.46 -7.07 -16.52
CA VAL A 218 14.78 -8.26 -17.31
C VAL A 218 13.86 -9.42 -16.96
N ALA A 219 13.46 -9.56 -15.71
CA ALA A 219 12.57 -10.62 -15.25
C ALA A 219 11.09 -10.35 -15.56
N GLY A 220 10.69 -9.07 -15.64
CA GLY A 220 9.29 -8.66 -15.84
C GLY A 220 8.83 -8.71 -17.28
N GLN A 221 7.54 -8.85 -17.49
CA GLN A 221 6.88 -8.62 -18.78
C GLN A 221 6.23 -7.24 -18.82
N GLU A 222 5.74 -6.79 -17.68
CA GLU A 222 4.95 -5.58 -17.53
C GLU A 222 5.62 -4.60 -16.55
N VAL A 223 5.52 -3.30 -16.85
CA VAL A 223 5.92 -2.24 -15.93
C VAL A 223 4.67 -1.48 -15.49
N LEU A 224 4.45 -1.43 -14.17
CA LEU A 224 3.48 -0.57 -13.52
C LEU A 224 4.21 0.65 -12.95
N ILE A 225 3.76 1.84 -13.31
CA ILE A 225 4.38 3.09 -12.90
C ILE A 225 3.40 3.86 -11.99
N PRO A 226 3.60 3.88 -10.67
CA PRO A 226 2.85 4.77 -9.80
C PRO A 226 3.34 6.21 -9.98
N ILE A 227 2.40 7.14 -10.21
CA ILE A 227 2.67 8.57 -10.42
C ILE A 227 1.91 9.36 -9.37
N GLN A 228 2.64 10.10 -8.55
CA GLN A 228 2.05 11.05 -7.61
C GLN A 228 1.56 12.30 -8.37
N CYS A 229 0.30 12.71 -8.13
CA CYS A 229 -0.32 13.85 -8.81
C CYS A 229 0.19 15.20 -8.27
N GLU A 230 1.46 15.53 -8.55
CA GLU A 230 2.15 16.77 -8.18
C GLU A 230 2.83 17.41 -9.39
N TYR A 231 3.26 18.68 -9.24
CA TYR A 231 3.83 19.49 -10.35
C TYR A 231 4.97 18.80 -11.14
N TYR A 232 5.84 18.05 -10.44
CA TYR A 232 6.93 17.31 -11.08
C TYR A 232 6.59 15.84 -11.37
N ALA A 233 5.32 15.52 -11.61
CA ALA A 233 4.85 14.14 -11.81
C ALA A 233 5.52 13.44 -12.99
N LEU A 234 5.75 14.15 -14.09
CA LEU A 234 6.38 13.65 -15.32
C LEU A 234 7.90 13.79 -15.33
N GLU A 235 8.48 14.52 -14.37
CA GLU A 235 9.92 14.63 -14.23
C GLU A 235 10.52 13.28 -13.82
N GLY A 236 11.57 12.86 -14.49
CA GLY A 236 12.20 11.54 -14.28
C GLY A 236 11.50 10.36 -14.97
N LEU A 237 10.21 10.48 -15.35
CA LEU A 237 9.53 9.43 -16.10
C LEU A 237 10.21 9.14 -17.44
N GLY A 238 10.65 10.18 -18.14
CA GLY A 238 11.40 10.03 -19.39
C GLY A 238 12.70 9.22 -19.25
N GLN A 239 13.37 9.26 -18.10
CA GLN A 239 14.56 8.43 -17.88
C GLN A 239 14.17 6.97 -17.59
N LEU A 240 13.12 6.71 -16.83
CA LEU A 240 12.61 5.36 -16.63
C LEU A 240 12.18 4.74 -17.96
N LEU A 241 11.42 5.46 -18.78
CA LEU A 241 10.98 4.98 -20.10
C LEU A 241 12.17 4.66 -21.01
N ARG A 242 13.20 5.50 -21.06
CA ARG A 242 14.45 5.20 -21.80
C ARG A 242 15.11 3.92 -21.33
N ASN A 243 15.14 3.64 -20.01
CA ASN A 243 15.71 2.42 -19.48
C ASN A 243 14.85 1.20 -19.82
N VAL A 244 13.52 1.32 -19.78
CA VAL A 244 12.60 0.28 -20.26
C VAL A 244 12.87 -0.02 -21.73
N ASP A 245 13.04 1.00 -22.58
CA ASP A 245 13.34 0.85 -24.01
C ASP A 245 14.71 0.17 -24.23
N LEU A 246 15.74 0.54 -23.45
CA LEU A 246 17.07 -0.11 -23.52
C LEU A 246 16.98 -1.58 -23.12
N VAL A 247 16.31 -1.91 -22.03
CA VAL A 247 16.12 -3.30 -21.59
C VAL A 247 15.30 -4.06 -22.63
N ARG A 248 14.20 -3.48 -23.14
CA ARG A 248 13.39 -4.09 -24.21
C ARG A 248 14.21 -4.36 -25.47
N GLY A 249 15.05 -3.44 -25.87
CA GLY A 249 15.84 -3.57 -27.08
C GLY A 249 16.96 -4.59 -27.02
N HIS A 250 17.51 -4.88 -25.83
CA HIS A 250 18.72 -5.67 -25.69
C HIS A 250 18.62 -6.91 -24.82
N LEU A 251 17.73 -6.93 -23.82
CA LEU A 251 17.70 -7.97 -22.79
C LEU A 251 16.35 -8.67 -22.67
N ASN A 252 15.24 -7.94 -22.86
CA ASN A 252 13.88 -8.47 -22.67
C ASN A 252 12.88 -7.87 -23.69
N PRO A 253 12.75 -8.45 -24.89
CA PRO A 253 11.87 -7.91 -25.94
C PRO A 253 10.38 -7.86 -25.59
N THR A 254 9.93 -8.60 -24.58
CA THR A 254 8.52 -8.64 -24.17
C THR A 254 8.15 -7.52 -23.19
N LEU A 255 9.15 -6.84 -22.62
CA LEU A 255 8.94 -5.79 -21.62
C LEU A 255 8.18 -4.60 -22.21
N HIS A 256 7.10 -4.19 -21.55
CA HIS A 256 6.33 -3.01 -21.93
C HIS A 256 5.71 -2.31 -20.70
N VAL A 257 5.42 -1.01 -20.83
CA VAL A 257 4.62 -0.32 -19.83
C VAL A 257 3.16 -0.71 -20.04
N SER A 258 2.59 -1.43 -19.08
CA SER A 258 1.19 -1.89 -19.14
C SER A 258 0.25 -0.99 -18.35
N THR A 259 0.77 -0.36 -17.31
CA THR A 259 -0.07 0.31 -16.32
C THR A 259 0.59 1.55 -15.73
N ILE A 260 -0.17 2.64 -15.70
CA ILE A 260 0.15 3.85 -14.94
C ILE A 260 -0.94 4.04 -13.89
N LEU A 261 -0.55 4.15 -12.62
CA LEU A 261 -1.47 4.35 -11.51
C LEU A 261 -1.24 5.71 -10.87
N LEU A 262 -2.26 6.55 -10.88
CA LEU A 262 -2.24 7.84 -10.22
C LEU A 262 -2.38 7.64 -8.70
N THR A 263 -1.40 8.14 -7.95
CA THR A 263 -1.33 7.99 -6.49
C THR A 263 -1.43 9.33 -5.77
N MET A 264 -1.82 9.27 -4.48
CA MET A 264 -1.97 10.45 -3.63
C MET A 264 -2.84 11.55 -4.27
N TYR A 265 -3.83 11.12 -5.06
CA TYR A 265 -4.74 12.02 -5.75
C TYR A 265 -5.64 12.75 -4.75
N ASP A 266 -5.67 14.09 -4.86
CA ASP A 266 -6.62 14.93 -4.13
C ASP A 266 -7.47 15.73 -5.12
N GLY A 267 -8.66 15.21 -5.41
CA GLY A 267 -9.61 15.83 -6.36
C GLY A 267 -10.10 17.23 -6.00
N ARG A 268 -9.81 17.69 -4.74
CA ARG A 268 -10.13 19.06 -4.32
C ARG A 268 -9.13 20.08 -4.87
N THR A 269 -7.97 19.64 -5.34
CA THR A 269 -6.92 20.49 -5.85
C THR A 269 -6.95 20.55 -7.37
N ARG A 270 -6.90 21.76 -7.94
CA ARG A 270 -6.80 21.97 -9.39
C ARG A 270 -5.55 21.34 -9.99
N LEU A 271 -4.44 21.41 -9.24
CA LEU A 271 -3.17 20.84 -9.67
C LEU A 271 -3.27 19.33 -9.90
N ALA A 272 -3.82 18.58 -8.93
CA ALA A 272 -3.95 17.14 -9.09
C ALA A 272 -4.82 16.76 -10.29
N SER A 273 -5.91 17.48 -10.52
CA SER A 273 -6.78 17.25 -11.68
C SER A 273 -6.06 17.55 -13.02
N GLN A 274 -5.31 18.65 -13.10
CA GLN A 274 -4.55 19.00 -14.30
C GLN A 274 -3.45 17.98 -14.61
N VAL A 275 -2.69 17.56 -13.58
CA VAL A 275 -1.67 16.52 -13.73
C VAL A 275 -2.29 15.19 -14.18
N ALA A 276 -3.42 14.79 -13.57
CA ALA A 276 -4.12 13.57 -13.95
C ALA A 276 -4.58 13.60 -15.41
N GLU A 277 -5.10 14.75 -15.89
CA GLU A 277 -5.52 14.94 -17.27
C GLU A 277 -4.34 14.91 -18.25
N GLU A 278 -3.22 15.56 -17.89
CA GLU A 278 -1.99 15.54 -18.68
C GLU A 278 -1.42 14.12 -18.83
N VAL A 279 -1.35 13.36 -17.71
CA VAL A 279 -0.91 11.97 -17.74
C VAL A 279 -1.84 11.10 -18.60
N ARG A 280 -3.16 11.26 -18.47
CA ARG A 280 -4.14 10.51 -19.28
C ARG A 280 -4.06 10.89 -20.77
N THR A 281 -3.82 12.15 -21.08
CA THR A 281 -3.64 12.62 -22.46
C THR A 281 -2.39 12.03 -23.11
N HIS A 282 -1.31 11.85 -22.31
CA HIS A 282 -0.02 11.37 -22.81
C HIS A 282 0.05 9.87 -22.98
N PHE A 283 -0.56 9.11 -22.05
CA PHE A 283 -0.43 7.65 -21.92
C PHE A 283 -1.72 6.89 -22.25
N GLY A 284 -2.83 7.59 -22.42
CA GLY A 284 -4.08 6.98 -22.88
C GLY A 284 -4.53 5.79 -22.04
N ASP A 285 -4.64 4.62 -22.70
CA ASP A 285 -5.18 3.40 -22.12
C ASP A 285 -4.25 2.71 -21.09
N GLU A 286 -2.98 3.09 -21.03
CA GLU A 286 -2.09 2.59 -19.97
C GLU A 286 -2.48 3.16 -18.60
N VAL A 287 -3.10 4.35 -18.53
CA VAL A 287 -3.49 4.96 -17.26
C VAL A 287 -4.77 4.32 -16.73
N LEU A 288 -4.72 3.81 -15.51
CA LEU A 288 -5.91 3.30 -14.84
C LEU A 288 -6.94 4.42 -14.65
N ARG A 289 -8.20 4.08 -14.80
CA ARG A 289 -9.31 4.99 -14.45
C ARG A 289 -9.34 5.26 -12.97
N THR A 290 -9.07 4.21 -12.19
CA THR A 290 -8.94 4.26 -10.74
C THR A 290 -7.71 5.08 -10.34
N SER A 291 -7.88 5.94 -9.34
CA SER A 291 -6.80 6.71 -8.70
C SER A 291 -6.76 6.39 -7.23
N ILE A 292 -5.57 6.31 -6.65
CA ILE A 292 -5.40 6.09 -5.21
C ILE A 292 -5.42 7.44 -4.48
N PRO A 293 -6.37 7.68 -3.58
CA PRO A 293 -6.46 8.94 -2.87
C PRO A 293 -5.31 9.13 -1.87
N ARG A 294 -5.00 10.37 -1.54
CA ARG A 294 -4.16 10.67 -0.38
C ARG A 294 -4.92 10.23 0.89
N SER A 295 -4.37 9.28 1.63
CA SER A 295 -5.01 8.68 2.80
C SER A 295 -4.00 8.43 3.91
N VAL A 296 -4.34 8.84 5.13
CA VAL A 296 -3.56 8.57 6.34
C VAL A 296 -3.55 7.06 6.64
N ARG A 297 -4.67 6.37 6.41
CA ARG A 297 -4.79 4.92 6.65
C ARG A 297 -3.82 4.09 5.82
N ILE A 298 -3.61 4.48 4.55
CA ILE A 298 -2.60 3.84 3.69
C ILE A 298 -1.19 4.02 4.27
N SER A 299 -0.90 5.18 4.86
CA SER A 299 0.42 5.48 5.41
C SER A 299 0.65 4.84 6.79
N GLU A 300 -0.40 4.61 7.56
CA GLU A 300 -0.33 4.01 8.90
C GLU A 300 -0.18 2.49 8.84
N ALA A 301 -0.87 1.82 7.92
CA ALA A 301 -0.94 0.36 7.83
C ALA A 301 0.44 -0.35 7.87
N PRO A 302 1.49 0.10 7.17
CA PRO A 302 2.81 -0.54 7.23
C PRO A 302 3.45 -0.55 8.62
N SER A 303 3.13 0.43 9.48
CA SER A 303 3.65 0.47 10.87
C SER A 303 3.09 -0.66 11.74
N TYR A 304 2.06 -1.33 11.29
CA TYR A 304 1.44 -2.48 11.93
C TYR A 304 1.75 -3.79 11.20
N GLY A 305 2.64 -3.77 10.21
CA GLY A 305 2.92 -4.94 9.36
C GLY A 305 1.71 -5.36 8.52
N GLN A 306 0.85 -4.42 8.14
CA GLN A 306 -0.42 -4.69 7.46
C GLN A 306 -0.54 -3.89 6.16
N THR A 307 -1.33 -4.42 5.24
CA THR A 307 -1.83 -3.65 4.09
C THR A 307 -3.03 -2.80 4.50
N VAL A 308 -3.39 -1.79 3.72
CA VAL A 308 -4.62 -1.02 4.01
C VAL A 308 -5.88 -1.89 3.95
N LEU A 309 -5.83 -3.02 3.24
CA LEU A 309 -6.95 -3.96 3.07
C LEU A 309 -7.25 -4.75 4.36
N THR A 310 -6.22 -5.03 5.15
CA THR A 310 -6.35 -5.72 6.45
C THR A 310 -6.45 -4.73 7.60
N TYR A 311 -5.81 -3.56 7.49
CA TYR A 311 -5.79 -2.52 8.50
C TYR A 311 -7.12 -1.73 8.60
N ASP A 312 -7.64 -1.25 7.46
CA ASP A 312 -8.92 -0.51 7.37
C ASP A 312 -9.61 -0.81 6.04
N PRO A 313 -10.26 -1.99 5.91
CA PRO A 313 -10.84 -2.47 4.65
C PRO A 313 -11.97 -1.59 4.11
N GLY A 314 -12.65 -0.81 4.97
CA GLY A 314 -13.71 0.15 4.57
C GLY A 314 -13.20 1.51 4.13
N SER A 315 -11.90 1.77 4.22
CA SER A 315 -11.33 3.06 3.81
C SER A 315 -11.38 3.25 2.31
N SER A 316 -11.46 4.52 1.88
CA SER A 316 -11.38 4.86 0.46
C SER A 316 -10.09 4.37 -0.20
N GLY A 317 -9.00 4.26 0.56
CA GLY A 317 -7.74 3.72 0.10
C GLY A 317 -7.82 2.23 -0.21
N ALA A 318 -8.40 1.43 0.68
CA ALA A 318 -8.62 0.00 0.49
C ALA A 318 -9.50 -0.27 -0.74
N LEU A 319 -10.64 0.42 -0.82
CA LEU A 319 -11.57 0.32 -1.95
C LEU A 319 -10.90 0.66 -3.29
N SER A 320 -10.08 1.71 -3.31
CA SER A 320 -9.37 2.10 -4.53
C SER A 320 -8.34 1.06 -4.97
N TYR A 321 -7.64 0.40 -4.05
CA TYR A 321 -6.71 -0.68 -4.42
C TYR A 321 -7.44 -1.94 -4.90
N LEU A 322 -8.59 -2.30 -4.30
CA LEU A 322 -9.43 -3.39 -4.80
C LEU A 322 -9.89 -3.12 -6.25
N GLU A 323 -10.33 -1.91 -6.52
CA GLU A 323 -10.79 -1.52 -7.84
C GLU A 323 -9.63 -1.46 -8.86
N ALA A 324 -8.46 -0.94 -8.47
CA ALA A 324 -7.27 -0.94 -9.32
C ALA A 324 -6.81 -2.37 -9.66
N ALA A 325 -6.85 -3.29 -8.71
CA ALA A 325 -6.53 -4.71 -8.94
C ALA A 325 -7.51 -5.36 -9.92
N ARG A 326 -8.81 -5.06 -9.79
CA ARG A 326 -9.85 -5.51 -10.72
C ARG A 326 -9.60 -5.00 -12.15
N GLU A 327 -9.29 -3.72 -12.28
CA GLU A 327 -8.98 -3.11 -13.57
C GLU A 327 -7.74 -3.75 -14.22
N ILE A 328 -6.67 -4.00 -13.44
CA ILE A 328 -5.45 -4.69 -13.90
C ILE A 328 -5.75 -6.13 -14.35
N ALA A 329 -6.55 -6.87 -13.58
CA ALA A 329 -6.89 -8.24 -13.93
C ALA A 329 -7.69 -8.34 -15.24
N LEU A 330 -8.67 -7.44 -15.43
CA LEU A 330 -9.49 -7.39 -16.65
C LEU A 330 -8.69 -6.97 -17.88
N LYS A 331 -7.81 -5.97 -17.76
CA LYS A 331 -6.89 -5.57 -18.85
C LYS A 331 -6.02 -6.75 -19.30
N GLY A 332 -5.57 -7.58 -18.38
CA GLY A 332 -4.71 -8.73 -18.67
C GLY A 332 -5.35 -9.80 -19.56
N ILE A 333 -6.67 -9.86 -19.64
CA ILE A 333 -7.43 -10.77 -20.50
C ILE A 333 -8.10 -10.07 -21.69
N GLY A 334 -7.72 -8.82 -21.98
CA GLY A 334 -8.21 -8.05 -23.13
C GLY A 334 -9.66 -7.55 -22.98
N ILE A 335 -10.22 -7.52 -21.78
CA ILE A 335 -11.55 -6.98 -21.52
C ILE A 335 -11.41 -5.50 -21.11
N SER A 336 -12.07 -4.59 -21.86
CA SER A 336 -12.18 -3.19 -21.48
C SER A 336 -13.02 -3.08 -20.21
N TYR A 337 -12.46 -2.47 -19.17
CA TYR A 337 -13.18 -2.18 -17.93
C TYR A 337 -14.25 -1.12 -18.17
N ASP A 338 -15.53 -1.43 -17.94
CA ASP A 338 -16.64 -0.47 -18.00
C ASP A 338 -17.07 -0.05 -16.58
N ALA A 339 -16.69 1.17 -16.19
CA ALA A 339 -17.00 1.74 -14.89
C ALA A 339 -18.53 1.96 -14.66
N SER A 340 -19.37 1.88 -15.69
CA SER A 340 -20.82 2.02 -15.56
C SER A 340 -21.44 0.86 -14.76
N GLN A 341 -20.78 -0.29 -14.67
CA GLN A 341 -21.23 -1.42 -13.86
C GLN A 341 -20.86 -1.30 -12.37
N ALA A 342 -19.97 -0.39 -12.00
CA ALA A 342 -19.61 -0.15 -10.60
C ALA A 342 -20.63 0.69 -9.82
N HIS A 343 -21.60 1.30 -10.51
CA HIS A 343 -22.61 2.21 -9.92
C HIS A 343 -24.04 1.63 -9.86
N ILE A 344 -24.24 0.33 -10.07
CA ILE A 344 -25.55 -0.30 -9.92
C ILE A 344 -25.80 -0.63 -8.44
N GLY A 345 -26.10 0.39 -7.65
CA GLY A 345 -26.48 0.27 -6.23
C GLY A 345 -27.14 1.53 -5.67
N ALA A 346 -27.30 2.59 -6.46
CA ALA A 346 -27.92 3.84 -6.04
C ALA A 346 -28.88 4.39 -7.09
N GLN A 347 -29.86 3.60 -7.53
CA GLN A 347 -31.04 4.14 -8.21
C GLN A 347 -32.28 3.77 -7.39
N ASN A 348 -32.81 4.80 -6.71
CA ASN A 348 -34.14 4.82 -6.18
C ASN A 348 -35.13 4.39 -7.28
N ASP A 349 -35.93 3.38 -7.00
CA ASP A 349 -37.09 2.99 -7.79
C ASP A 349 -38.16 4.11 -7.68
N PRO A 350 -38.50 4.84 -8.77
CA PRO A 350 -39.51 5.89 -8.71
C PRO A 350 -40.94 5.39 -8.79
N SER A 351 -41.20 4.08 -8.68
CA SER A 351 -42.53 3.48 -8.94
C SER A 351 -43.44 3.36 -7.73
N MET A 352 -43.18 4.03 -6.58
CA MET A 352 -44.08 4.05 -5.43
C MET A 352 -44.60 5.44 -5.06
N VAL A 353 -45.02 6.26 -6.04
CA VAL A 353 -45.81 7.46 -5.79
C VAL A 353 -46.90 7.57 -6.86
N GLU A 354 -47.87 6.64 -6.85
CA GLU A 354 -49.22 6.85 -7.39
C GLU A 354 -50.19 6.01 -6.60
N GLY A 355 -50.99 6.66 -5.77
CA GLY A 355 -52.15 6.02 -5.15
C GLY A 355 -52.51 6.52 -3.76
N ILE A 356 -52.81 7.82 -3.59
CA ILE A 356 -53.84 8.29 -2.62
C ILE A 356 -54.46 9.56 -3.22
N GLN A 357 -55.62 9.41 -3.82
CA GLN A 357 -56.65 10.43 -3.86
C GLN A 357 -57.58 10.22 -2.69
#